data_281b8306102ebb16497df276da51c754
#
_entry.id   281b8306102ebb16497df276da51c754
#
_cell.length_a   1.000
_cell.length_b   1.000
_cell.length_c   1.000
_cell.angle_alpha   90.00
_cell.angle_beta   90.00
_cell.angle_gamma   90.00
#
_symmetry.space_group_name_H-M   'P 1'
#
loop_
_entity.id
_entity.type
_entity.pdbx_description
1 polymer ?
#
loop_
_entity_poly.entity_id
_entity_poly.type
_entity_poly.pdbx_seq_one_letter_code
_entity_poly.pdbx_strand_id
1 'polypeptide(L)'
;MEGRLQGDPRPPRRAPVRLSLVATAAVAGAFAVSGVIEATEVLPRVEDGITHDSKLSRAERDHAAGDRLLLRPAPFDSFRATLRPRERYAVDVPPGFKGPSITRGDVVRAYSAFYFLPAIQVPRARRVFHYRFR
;
A
#
# COMPACT_ATOMS: atom_id res chain seq x y z
N MET A 1 -30.47 -67.30 12.02
CA MET A 1 -29.09 -66.76 12.03
C MET A 1 -28.89 -65.90 10.79
N GLU A 2 -29.09 -64.59 10.97
CA GLU A 2 -29.04 -63.60 9.90
C GLU A 2 -27.66 -63.00 9.83
N GLY A 3 -26.96 -63.27 8.72
CA GLY A 3 -25.67 -62.63 8.42
C GLY A 3 -25.88 -61.26 7.78
N ARG A 4 -25.63 -60.19 8.53
CA ARG A 4 -25.60 -58.80 8.04
C ARG A 4 -24.36 -58.59 7.18
N LEU A 5 -24.55 -58.43 5.87
CA LEU A 5 -23.52 -57.95 4.94
C LEU A 5 -23.31 -56.44 5.20
N GLN A 6 -22.21 -56.12 5.80
CA GLN A 6 -21.73 -54.75 6.05
C GLN A 6 -21.18 -54.20 4.73
N GLY A 7 -21.96 -53.34 4.05
CA GLY A 7 -21.55 -52.63 2.85
C GLY A 7 -20.44 -51.63 3.14
N ASP A 8 -19.30 -51.80 2.54
CA ASP A 8 -18.15 -50.90 2.60
C ASP A 8 -18.46 -49.57 1.89
N PRO A 9 -18.46 -48.41 2.57
CA PRO A 9 -18.73 -47.13 1.94
C PRO A 9 -17.51 -46.66 1.13
N ARG A 10 -17.51 -46.97 -0.16
CA ARG A 10 -16.50 -46.45 -1.08
C ARG A 10 -16.57 -44.91 -1.11
N PRO A 11 -15.45 -44.18 -0.90
CA PRO A 11 -15.44 -42.75 -0.96
C PRO A 11 -15.81 -42.27 -2.36
N PRO A 12 -16.54 -41.15 -2.48
CA PRO A 12 -16.96 -40.63 -3.79
C PRO A 12 -15.71 -40.26 -4.59
N ARG A 13 -15.58 -40.88 -5.79
CA ARG A 13 -14.54 -40.53 -6.76
C ARG A 13 -14.75 -39.05 -7.16
N ARG A 14 -13.86 -38.17 -6.72
CA ARG A 14 -13.81 -36.79 -7.21
C ARG A 14 -13.56 -36.83 -8.72
N ALA A 15 -14.55 -36.41 -9.49
CA ALA A 15 -14.39 -36.21 -10.92
C ALA A 15 -13.26 -35.19 -11.16
N PRO A 16 -12.32 -35.43 -12.11
CA PRO A 16 -11.30 -34.43 -12.43
C PRO A 16 -12.03 -33.19 -12.96
N VAL A 17 -11.75 -32.04 -12.33
CA VAL A 17 -12.26 -30.73 -12.79
C VAL A 17 -11.58 -30.48 -14.14
N ARG A 18 -12.26 -30.85 -15.22
CA ARG A 18 -11.88 -30.43 -16.56
C ARG A 18 -12.21 -28.94 -16.64
N LEU A 19 -11.21 -28.10 -16.41
CA LEU A 19 -11.31 -26.69 -16.78
C LEU A 19 -11.70 -26.66 -18.26
N SER A 20 -12.90 -26.14 -18.56
CA SER A 20 -13.36 -26.08 -19.94
C SER A 20 -12.41 -25.19 -20.73
N LEU A 21 -12.15 -25.50 -21.98
CA LEU A 21 -11.37 -24.68 -22.91
C LEU A 21 -11.83 -23.20 -22.90
N VAL A 22 -13.12 -22.97 -22.68
CA VAL A 22 -13.72 -21.63 -22.53
C VAL A 22 -13.21 -20.89 -21.31
N ALA A 23 -13.10 -21.57 -20.15
CA ALA A 23 -12.56 -20.92 -18.94
C ALA A 23 -11.07 -20.57 -19.10
N THR A 24 -10.29 -21.45 -19.72
CA THR A 24 -8.88 -21.19 -20.02
C THR A 24 -8.72 -20.01 -21.00
N ALA A 25 -9.53 -19.94 -22.05
CA ALA A 25 -9.52 -18.84 -23.01
C ALA A 25 -9.95 -17.50 -22.36
N ALA A 26 -10.94 -17.51 -21.48
CA ALA A 26 -11.39 -16.33 -20.75
C ALA A 26 -10.29 -15.78 -19.81
N VAL A 27 -9.61 -16.66 -19.10
CA VAL A 27 -8.49 -16.27 -18.21
C VAL A 27 -7.32 -15.71 -19.05
N ALA A 28 -6.93 -16.38 -20.12
CA ALA A 28 -5.88 -15.88 -21.01
C ALA A 28 -6.23 -14.54 -21.63
N GLY A 29 -7.49 -14.34 -22.04
CA GLY A 29 -7.99 -13.06 -22.55
C GLY A 29 -7.94 -11.95 -21.52
N ALA A 30 -8.32 -12.22 -20.27
CA ALA A 30 -8.25 -11.25 -19.19
C ALA A 30 -6.80 -10.81 -18.90
N PHE A 31 -5.85 -11.74 -18.88
CA PHE A 31 -4.42 -11.41 -18.72
C PHE A 31 -3.88 -10.60 -19.91
N ALA A 32 -4.27 -10.90 -21.14
CA ALA A 32 -3.84 -10.14 -22.31
C ALA A 32 -4.37 -8.71 -22.27
N VAL A 33 -5.63 -8.50 -21.91
CA VAL A 33 -6.23 -7.15 -21.78
C VAL A 33 -5.57 -6.38 -20.65
N SER A 34 -5.35 -7.01 -19.49
CA SER A 34 -4.65 -6.38 -18.36
C SER A 34 -3.21 -5.96 -18.74
N GLY A 35 -2.48 -6.84 -19.42
CA GLY A 35 -1.13 -6.54 -19.89
C GLY A 35 -1.07 -5.40 -20.91
N VAL A 36 -2.07 -5.29 -21.80
CA VAL A 36 -2.16 -4.16 -22.74
C VAL A 36 -2.44 -2.85 -22.00
N ILE A 37 -3.35 -2.83 -21.03
CA ILE A 37 -3.65 -1.64 -20.24
C ILE A 37 -2.41 -1.21 -19.45
N GLU A 38 -1.72 -2.15 -18.80
CA GLU A 38 -0.48 -1.83 -18.08
C GLU A 38 0.60 -1.28 -19.01
N ALA A 39 0.79 -1.89 -20.18
CA ALA A 39 1.83 -1.44 -21.11
C ALA A 39 1.52 -0.08 -21.77
N THR A 40 0.25 0.21 -22.03
CA THR A 40 -0.13 1.44 -22.75
C THR A 40 -0.44 2.62 -21.85
N GLU A 41 -0.94 2.37 -20.65
CA GLU A 41 -1.38 3.45 -19.77
C GLU A 41 -0.51 3.63 -18.53
N VAL A 42 -0.05 2.53 -17.94
CA VAL A 42 0.68 2.58 -16.66
C VAL A 42 2.18 2.81 -16.90
N LEU A 43 2.80 2.07 -17.82
CA LEU A 43 4.23 2.19 -18.08
C LEU A 43 4.67 3.60 -18.51
N PRO A 44 3.99 4.29 -19.46
CA PRO A 44 4.38 5.65 -19.84
C PRO A 44 4.28 6.63 -18.66
N ARG A 45 3.24 6.51 -17.82
CA ARG A 45 3.08 7.37 -16.64
C ARG A 45 4.16 7.13 -15.58
N VAL A 46 4.57 5.87 -15.43
CA VAL A 46 5.67 5.51 -14.52
C VAL A 46 7.00 6.01 -15.05
N GLU A 47 7.25 5.86 -16.35
CA GLU A 47 8.46 6.34 -17.02
C GLU A 47 8.57 7.86 -16.95
N ASP A 48 7.50 8.59 -17.24
CA ASP A 48 7.44 10.04 -17.10
C ASP A 48 7.68 10.48 -15.64
N GLY A 49 7.08 9.77 -14.69
CA GLY A 49 7.29 10.00 -13.26
C GLY A 49 8.76 9.80 -12.85
N ILE A 50 9.36 8.69 -13.26
CA ILE A 50 10.77 8.37 -12.96
C ILE A 50 11.70 9.40 -13.61
N THR A 51 11.44 9.78 -14.86
CA THR A 51 12.27 10.74 -15.60
C THR A 51 12.17 12.14 -14.99
N HIS A 52 10.98 12.55 -14.57
CA HIS A 52 10.77 13.80 -13.86
C HIS A 52 11.45 13.78 -12.49
N ASP A 53 11.20 12.76 -11.69
CA ASP A 53 11.72 12.65 -10.32
C ASP A 53 13.25 12.44 -10.30
N SER A 54 13.86 11.90 -11.37
CA SER A 54 15.31 11.74 -11.47
C SER A 54 16.07 13.07 -11.59
N LYS A 55 15.40 14.12 -12.08
CA LYS A 55 15.95 15.48 -12.20
C LYS A 55 15.84 16.29 -10.91
N LEU A 56 15.02 15.83 -9.97
CA LEU A 56 14.81 16.50 -8.70
C LEU A 56 15.90 16.12 -7.69
N SER A 57 16.32 17.07 -6.88
CA SER A 57 17.09 16.78 -5.67
C SER A 57 16.29 15.91 -4.70
N ARG A 58 16.96 15.31 -3.72
CA ARG A 58 16.26 14.50 -2.70
C ARG A 58 15.20 15.31 -1.96
N ALA A 59 15.51 16.54 -1.58
CA ALA A 59 14.58 17.41 -0.88
C ALA A 59 13.35 17.74 -1.73
N GLU A 60 13.55 18.04 -3.01
CA GLU A 60 12.45 18.30 -3.94
C GLU A 60 11.56 17.08 -4.15
N ARG A 61 12.13 15.87 -4.24
CA ARG A 61 11.35 14.62 -4.32
C ARG A 61 10.53 14.38 -3.05
N ASP A 62 11.13 14.59 -1.89
CA ASP A 62 10.45 14.47 -0.60
C ASP A 62 9.26 15.45 -0.53
N HIS A 63 9.43 16.69 -0.97
CA HIS A 63 8.37 17.71 -1.02
C HIS A 63 7.30 17.38 -2.08
N ALA A 64 7.69 16.98 -3.29
CA ALA A 64 6.76 16.64 -4.36
C ALA A 64 5.76 15.53 -3.94
N ALA A 65 6.23 14.54 -3.17
CA ALA A 65 5.34 13.53 -2.61
C ALA A 65 4.34 14.12 -1.61
N GLY A 66 4.77 15.04 -0.77
CA GLY A 66 3.90 15.76 0.17
C GLY A 66 2.86 16.64 -0.53
N ASP A 67 3.27 17.35 -1.57
CA ASP A 67 2.39 18.22 -2.36
C ASP A 67 1.28 17.42 -3.07
N ARG A 68 1.61 16.26 -3.65
CA ARG A 68 0.61 15.33 -4.22
C ARG A 68 -0.42 14.86 -3.18
N LEU A 69 -0.01 14.77 -1.92
CA LEU A 69 -0.88 14.40 -0.80
C LEU A 69 -1.57 15.61 -0.16
N LEU A 70 -1.39 16.81 -0.71
CA LEU A 70 -1.89 18.08 -0.16
C LEU A 70 -1.41 18.32 1.29
N LEU A 71 -0.20 17.92 1.59
CA LEU A 71 0.44 18.12 2.89
C LEU A 71 1.38 19.33 2.82
N ARG A 72 1.40 20.13 3.87
CA ARG A 72 2.32 21.28 3.97
C ARG A 72 3.70 20.79 4.37
N PRO A 73 4.78 21.11 3.64
CA PRO A 73 6.12 20.63 3.94
C PRO A 73 6.73 21.23 5.21
N ALA A 74 6.48 22.52 5.50
CA ALA A 74 7.13 23.24 6.58
C ALA A 74 7.08 22.55 7.98
N PRO A 75 5.95 21.98 8.44
CA PRO A 75 5.94 21.22 9.71
C PRO A 75 6.86 20.00 9.68
N PHE A 76 6.94 19.30 8.54
CA PHE A 76 7.79 18.14 8.39
C PHE A 76 9.27 18.53 8.42
N ASP A 77 9.66 19.57 7.68
CA ASP A 77 11.04 20.07 7.66
C ASP A 77 11.50 20.49 9.07
N SER A 78 10.66 21.27 9.74
CA SER A 78 10.97 21.76 11.10
C SER A 78 11.15 20.61 12.07
N PHE A 79 10.32 19.59 12.02
CA PHE A 79 10.45 18.45 12.93
C PHE A 79 11.63 17.56 12.56
N ARG A 80 11.85 17.30 11.26
CA ARG A 80 12.99 16.52 10.75
C ARG A 80 14.33 17.11 11.22
N ALA A 81 14.47 18.44 11.21
CA ALA A 81 15.67 19.11 11.67
C ALA A 81 16.00 18.87 13.14
N THR A 82 15.01 18.46 13.96
CA THR A 82 15.18 18.15 15.38
C THR A 82 15.47 16.68 15.67
N LEU A 83 15.29 15.79 14.69
CA LEU A 83 15.44 14.35 14.87
C LEU A 83 16.88 13.90 14.64
N ARG A 84 17.34 12.99 15.51
CA ARG A 84 18.58 12.24 15.31
C ARG A 84 18.36 10.98 14.48
N PRO A 85 19.36 10.47 13.76
CA PRO A 85 19.27 9.18 13.11
C PRO A 85 18.85 8.07 14.08
N ARG A 86 17.86 7.26 13.70
CA ARG A 86 17.28 6.17 14.50
C ARG A 86 16.58 6.60 15.79
N GLU A 87 16.36 7.90 15.99
CA GLU A 87 15.55 8.38 17.11
C GLU A 87 14.10 7.91 16.96
N ARG A 88 13.47 7.56 18.09
CA ARG A 88 12.05 7.15 18.10
C ARG A 88 11.17 8.37 18.25
N TYR A 89 10.12 8.44 17.43
CA TYR A 89 9.11 9.50 17.49
C TYR A 89 7.70 8.93 17.36
N ALA A 90 6.72 9.64 17.87
CA ALA A 90 5.31 9.36 17.68
C ALA A 90 4.67 10.44 16.81
N VAL A 91 3.53 10.14 16.20
CA VAL A 91 2.76 11.08 15.38
C VAL A 91 1.40 11.33 16.02
N ASP A 92 1.16 12.60 16.35
CA ASP A 92 -0.13 13.09 16.82
C ASP A 92 -0.82 13.87 15.70
N VAL A 93 -1.87 13.27 15.18
CA VAL A 93 -2.79 13.91 14.21
C VAL A 93 -4.20 13.78 14.72
N PRO A 94 -5.07 14.76 14.46
CA PRO A 94 -6.48 14.63 14.80
C PRO A 94 -7.04 13.31 14.27
N PRO A 95 -7.88 12.61 15.04
CA PRO A 95 -8.53 11.40 14.55
C PRO A 95 -9.29 11.76 13.28
N GLY A 96 -8.93 11.14 12.18
CA GLY A 96 -9.68 11.25 10.94
C GLY A 96 -11.04 10.59 11.11
N PHE A 97 -11.91 10.83 10.14
CA PHE A 97 -13.24 10.22 10.09
C PHE A 97 -13.12 8.70 10.29
N LYS A 98 -13.83 8.14 11.27
CA LYS A 98 -13.87 6.68 11.51
C LYS A 98 -14.73 6.03 10.43
N GLY A 99 -14.09 5.53 9.38
CA GLY A 99 -14.74 4.79 8.30
C GLY A 99 -13.79 3.71 7.77
N PRO A 100 -14.25 2.79 6.91
CA PRO A 100 -13.39 1.78 6.29
C PRO A 100 -12.35 2.37 5.32
N SER A 101 -12.44 3.66 5.04
CA SER A 101 -11.56 4.37 4.12
C SER A 101 -10.32 4.91 4.83
N ILE A 102 -9.21 5.00 4.11
CA ILE A 102 -7.97 5.65 4.55
C ILE A 102 -8.28 7.10 4.94
N THR A 103 -7.95 7.48 6.17
CA THR A 103 -8.17 8.83 6.65
C THR A 103 -7.00 9.74 6.31
N ARG A 104 -7.23 11.07 6.29
CA ARG A 104 -6.14 12.05 6.16
C ARG A 104 -5.07 11.88 7.25
N GLY A 105 -5.46 11.48 8.45
CA GLY A 105 -4.53 11.18 9.53
C GLY A 105 -3.63 9.99 9.24
N ASP A 106 -4.16 8.95 8.59
CA ASP A 106 -3.37 7.78 8.18
C ASP A 106 -2.36 8.15 7.09
N VAL A 107 -2.75 9.01 6.16
CA VAL A 107 -1.84 9.55 5.13
C VAL A 107 -0.70 10.31 5.79
N VAL A 108 -0.95 11.18 6.76
CA VAL A 108 0.10 11.90 7.50
C VAL A 108 1.01 10.95 8.24
N ARG A 109 0.49 9.90 8.89
CA ARG A 109 1.30 8.90 9.58
C ARG A 109 2.20 8.13 8.61
N ALA A 110 1.65 7.66 7.49
CA ALA A 110 2.40 6.95 6.48
C ALA A 110 3.48 7.85 5.85
N TYR A 111 3.12 9.07 5.48
CA TYR A 111 4.07 10.02 4.91
C TYR A 111 5.18 10.41 5.89
N SER A 112 4.87 10.64 7.17
CA SER A 112 5.88 10.94 8.18
C SER A 112 6.84 9.79 8.42
N ALA A 113 6.40 8.53 8.34
CA ALA A 113 7.27 7.36 8.44
C ALA A 113 8.31 7.31 7.31
N PHE A 114 7.94 7.73 6.11
CA PHE A 114 8.85 7.87 4.98
C PHE A 114 9.75 9.11 5.11
N TYR A 115 9.16 10.27 5.39
CA TYR A 115 9.85 11.56 5.37
C TYR A 115 10.93 11.69 6.45
N PHE A 116 10.72 11.10 7.62
CA PHE A 116 11.65 11.18 8.75
C PHE A 116 12.69 10.06 8.78
N LEU A 117 12.81 9.25 7.74
CA LEU A 117 13.89 8.26 7.68
C LEU A 117 15.26 8.93 7.86
N PRO A 118 16.17 8.34 8.62
CA PRO A 118 16.14 7.01 9.26
C PRO A 118 15.61 6.97 10.69
N ALA A 119 14.84 7.96 11.16
CA ALA A 119 14.14 7.90 12.43
C ALA A 119 13.01 6.87 12.43
N ILE A 120 12.59 6.38 13.60
CA ILE A 120 11.69 5.24 13.74
C ILE A 120 10.38 5.70 14.36
N GLN A 121 9.28 5.57 13.58
CA GLN A 121 7.95 5.85 14.10
C GLN A 121 7.47 4.73 15.03
N VAL A 122 6.96 5.12 16.19
CA VAL A 122 6.40 4.20 17.19
C VAL A 122 5.08 4.76 17.74
N PRO A 123 4.21 3.93 18.32
CA PRO A 123 2.92 4.40 18.86
C PRO A 123 3.04 5.43 19.98
N ARG A 124 4.11 5.35 20.77
CA ARG A 124 4.40 6.27 21.89
C ARG A 124 5.88 6.56 21.94
N ALA A 125 6.23 7.85 21.99
CA ALA A 125 7.61 8.30 22.14
C ALA A 125 7.65 9.62 22.91
N ARG A 126 8.84 9.98 23.42
CA ARG A 126 9.09 11.29 24.06
C ARG A 126 9.02 12.43 23.02
N ARG A 127 9.48 12.18 21.81
CA ARG A 127 9.36 13.10 20.68
C ARG A 127 8.04 12.85 19.97
N VAL A 128 7.24 13.91 19.78
CA VAL A 128 5.93 13.82 19.14
C VAL A 128 5.85 14.83 18.00
N PHE A 129 5.57 14.34 16.80
CA PHE A 129 5.25 15.17 15.65
C PHE A 129 3.77 15.53 15.68
N HIS A 130 3.48 16.80 15.83
CA HIS A 130 2.12 17.31 15.82
C HIS A 130 1.79 17.90 14.46
N TYR A 131 0.81 17.33 13.76
CA TYR A 131 0.32 17.85 12.50
C TYR A 131 -1.14 18.27 12.63
N ARG A 132 -1.46 19.47 12.16
CA ARG A 132 -2.82 20.01 12.16
C ARG A 132 -3.23 20.38 10.73
N PHE A 133 -4.38 19.90 10.32
CA PHE A 133 -5.02 20.32 9.08
C PHE A 133 -5.58 21.73 9.26
N ARG A 134 -5.50 22.53 8.23
CA ARG A 134 -6.21 23.79 8.12
C ARG A 134 -7.51 23.59 7.38
#